data_2ffba27460231b1fbd63aa2440f9cbf5
#
_entry.id   2ffba27460231b1fbd63aa2440f9cbf5
#
_cell.length_a   1.000
_cell.length_b   1.000
_cell.length_c   1.000
_cell.angle_alpha   90.00
_cell.angle_beta   90.00
_cell.angle_gamma   90.00
#
_symmetry.space_group_name_H-M   'P 1'
#
loop_
_entity.id
_entity.type
_entity.pdbx_description
1 polymer ?
#
loop_
_entity_poly.entity_id
_entity_poly.type
_entity_poly.pdbx_seq_one_letter_code
_entity_poly.pdbx_strand_id
1 'polypeptide(L)'
;MKDTFFAYIENLQDTITSKLEAIDGKSLFQEDNWQRAEGGGGRTRVIENGNIFEKGGVNISKVFGELPEALRKQFGVKEGNFFACGLSLVLHPKNPFVPTVHANWRYFEMYDNAGNIVTQWFGGGQDLTPYYLFEEDATHFHQVCKSACDKHHPEFYPKFKKTCDEYFWNTHRNEARGIGGLFFDYLKETEEFSIKDRYNFVTEIGNSFLKSYMPIVKKRKELDYEQQHRDWQEVRRGRYVEFNLVHDRGTLFGLKTNGRIESILMSLPPIVQWKYNHKPKENSEEARLLKVLEQPKKWV
;
A
#
# COMPACT_ATOMS: atom_id res chain seq x y z
N MET A 1 4.23 18.20 14.40
CA MET A 1 4.24 16.80 13.87
C MET A 1 4.12 16.79 12.33
N LYS A 2 3.16 17.50 11.75
CA LYS A 2 2.88 17.52 10.30
C LYS A 2 4.08 17.78 9.40
N ASP A 3 4.87 18.82 9.66
CA ASP A 3 6.01 19.16 8.80
C ASP A 3 7.16 18.16 8.94
N THR A 4 7.37 17.62 10.15
CA THR A 4 8.37 16.56 10.39
C THR A 4 8.04 15.29 9.64
N PHE A 5 6.76 14.87 9.64
CA PHE A 5 6.34 13.68 8.93
C PHE A 5 6.32 13.90 7.41
N PHE A 6 5.94 15.10 6.96
CA PHE A 6 5.98 15.42 5.53
C PHE A 6 7.42 15.37 4.98
N ALA A 7 8.38 16.00 5.66
CA ALA A 7 9.79 15.90 5.28
C ALA A 7 10.32 14.45 5.26
N TYR A 8 9.87 13.63 6.22
CA TYR A 8 10.20 12.20 6.22
C TYR A 8 9.70 11.47 4.97
N ILE A 9 8.43 11.65 4.57
CA ILE A 9 7.88 10.96 3.41
C ILE A 9 8.45 11.47 2.09
N GLU A 10 8.88 12.74 1.99
CA GLU A 10 9.63 13.24 0.84
C GLU A 10 10.95 12.49 0.66
N ASN A 11 11.75 12.39 1.72
CA ASN A 11 12.99 11.62 1.72
C ASN A 11 12.76 10.12 1.45
N LEU A 12 11.68 9.56 1.99
CA LEU A 12 11.34 8.15 1.76
C LEU A 12 10.98 7.91 0.30
N GLN A 13 10.22 8.80 -0.33
CA GLN A 13 9.90 8.71 -1.77
C GLN A 13 11.19 8.74 -2.59
N ASP A 14 12.09 9.70 -2.35
CA ASP A 14 13.35 9.83 -3.08
C ASP A 14 14.22 8.57 -2.91
N THR A 15 14.29 8.04 -1.69
CA THR A 15 15.04 6.81 -1.39
C THR A 15 14.46 5.60 -2.10
N ILE A 16 13.13 5.41 -2.06
CA ILE A 16 12.46 4.27 -2.68
C ILE A 16 12.62 4.33 -4.19
N THR A 17 12.29 5.46 -4.83
CA THR A 17 12.35 5.59 -6.30
C THR A 17 13.76 5.38 -6.82
N SER A 18 14.77 5.99 -6.20
CA SER A 18 16.19 5.80 -6.60
C SER A 18 16.62 4.33 -6.51
N LYS A 19 16.21 3.59 -5.47
CA LYS A 19 16.57 2.16 -5.36
C LYS A 19 15.82 1.28 -6.35
N LEU A 20 14.57 1.62 -6.68
CA LEU A 20 13.80 0.91 -7.70
C LEU A 20 14.34 1.16 -9.11
N GLU A 21 14.71 2.40 -9.44
CA GLU A 21 15.38 2.74 -10.70
C GLU A 21 16.73 2.00 -10.86
N ALA A 22 17.52 1.98 -9.80
CA ALA A 22 18.82 1.31 -9.81
C ALA A 22 18.72 -0.20 -10.06
N ILE A 23 17.67 -0.88 -9.56
CA ILE A 23 17.47 -2.31 -9.81
C ILE A 23 16.80 -2.57 -11.15
N ASP A 24 15.91 -1.69 -11.62
CA ASP A 24 15.23 -1.79 -12.92
C ASP A 24 16.23 -1.65 -14.07
N GLY A 25 17.15 -0.70 -13.96
CA GLY A 25 18.26 -0.49 -14.88
C GLY A 25 17.86 0.02 -16.28
N LYS A 26 16.57 0.27 -16.53
CA LYS A 26 16.07 0.75 -17.82
C LYS A 26 15.20 1.99 -17.70
N SER A 27 14.12 1.92 -16.92
CA SER A 27 13.14 2.99 -16.80
C SER A 27 13.40 3.85 -15.57
N LEU A 28 13.11 5.13 -15.68
CA LEU A 28 13.14 6.10 -14.60
C LEU A 28 11.72 6.51 -14.22
N PHE A 29 11.53 6.95 -12.99
CA PHE A 29 10.25 7.53 -12.58
C PHE A 29 10.03 8.88 -13.24
N GLN A 30 8.90 9.04 -13.90
CA GLN A 30 8.41 10.32 -14.36
C GLN A 30 7.75 11.05 -13.19
N GLU A 31 8.20 12.27 -12.95
CA GLU A 31 7.68 13.12 -11.86
C GLU A 31 6.62 14.06 -12.39
N ASP A 32 5.51 14.16 -11.67
CA ASP A 32 4.39 15.03 -11.93
C ASP A 32 3.98 15.75 -10.63
N ASN A 33 4.28 17.03 -10.57
CA ASN A 33 3.95 17.92 -9.46
C ASN A 33 2.60 18.59 -9.70
N TRP A 34 1.70 18.50 -8.73
CA TRP A 34 0.34 19.03 -8.85
C TRP A 34 -0.07 19.82 -7.62
N GLN A 35 -1.03 20.72 -7.82
CA GLN A 35 -1.62 21.56 -6.79
C GLN A 35 -3.14 21.43 -6.78
N ARG A 36 -3.76 21.67 -5.62
CA ARG A 36 -5.21 21.74 -5.44
C ARG A 36 -5.63 23.19 -5.22
N ALA A 37 -6.75 23.57 -5.81
CA ALA A 37 -7.34 24.88 -5.60
C ALA A 37 -7.76 25.11 -4.13
N GLU A 38 -8.22 24.05 -3.46
CA GLU A 38 -8.68 24.09 -2.06
C GLU A 38 -7.53 24.06 -1.04
N GLY A 39 -6.30 23.85 -1.48
CA GLY A 39 -5.10 23.86 -0.66
C GLY A 39 -4.27 22.58 -0.70
N GLY A 40 -2.97 22.78 -0.82
CA GLY A 40 -1.99 21.72 -0.90
C GLY A 40 -1.78 21.18 -2.32
N GLY A 41 -1.17 19.98 -2.39
CA GLY A 41 -0.78 19.34 -3.64
C GLY A 41 -0.07 18.02 -3.40
N GLY A 42 0.74 17.62 -4.36
CA GLY A 42 1.53 16.39 -4.24
C GLY A 42 2.56 16.25 -5.34
N ARG A 43 3.39 15.21 -5.18
CA ARG A 43 4.41 14.79 -6.13
C ARG A 43 4.17 13.32 -6.48
N THR A 44 3.63 13.08 -7.66
CA THR A 44 3.40 11.75 -8.20
C THR A 44 4.63 11.33 -9.00
N ARG A 45 5.14 10.12 -8.74
CA ARG A 45 6.20 9.51 -9.54
C ARG A 45 5.71 8.17 -10.09
N VAL A 46 5.74 8.02 -11.40
CA VAL A 46 5.27 6.81 -12.10
C VAL A 46 6.40 6.22 -12.94
N ILE A 47 6.63 4.91 -12.79
CA ILE A 47 7.53 4.13 -13.65
C ILE A 47 6.67 3.23 -14.55
N GLU A 48 7.01 3.17 -15.84
CA GLU A 48 6.34 2.34 -16.83
C GLU A 48 7.37 1.69 -17.78
N ASN A 49 7.00 0.51 -18.29
CA ASN A 49 7.77 -0.21 -19.32
C ASN A 49 9.23 -0.51 -18.91
N GLY A 50 9.47 -0.70 -17.61
CA GLY A 50 10.78 -1.07 -17.08
C GLY A 50 11.16 -2.51 -17.42
N ASN A 51 12.39 -2.87 -17.09
CA ASN A 51 12.84 -4.26 -17.18
C ASN A 51 12.16 -5.13 -16.12
N ILE A 52 12.00 -4.60 -14.91
CA ILE A 52 11.43 -5.29 -13.76
C ILE A 52 10.02 -4.79 -13.49
N PHE A 53 9.82 -3.47 -13.43
CA PHE A 53 8.53 -2.87 -13.12
C PHE A 53 7.80 -2.48 -14.41
N GLU A 54 6.75 -3.26 -14.72
CA GLU A 54 5.89 -2.98 -15.88
C GLU A 54 5.10 -1.70 -15.69
N LYS A 55 4.61 -1.48 -14.48
CA LYS A 55 4.02 -0.22 -14.02
C LYS A 55 4.15 -0.10 -12.51
N GLY A 56 4.32 1.12 -12.03
CA GLY A 56 4.30 1.40 -10.61
C GLY A 56 4.23 2.89 -10.33
N GLY A 57 3.82 3.23 -9.13
CA GLY A 57 3.82 4.61 -8.68
C GLY A 57 4.22 4.72 -7.23
N VAL A 58 4.91 5.80 -6.91
CA VAL A 58 5.28 6.21 -5.56
C VAL A 58 4.88 7.67 -5.41
N ASN A 59 3.79 7.92 -4.69
CA ASN A 59 3.14 9.22 -4.65
C ASN A 59 3.18 9.80 -3.25
N ILE A 60 3.47 11.08 -3.12
CA ILE A 60 3.25 11.84 -1.91
C ILE A 60 2.18 12.90 -2.13
N SER A 61 1.42 13.18 -1.08
CA SER A 61 0.46 14.27 -1.03
C SER A 61 0.53 15.02 0.29
N LYS A 62 0.23 16.31 0.23
CA LYS A 62 0.07 17.20 1.38
C LYS A 62 -1.13 18.07 1.07
N VAL A 63 -2.25 17.79 1.71
CA VAL A 63 -3.53 18.46 1.43
C VAL A 63 -4.13 19.01 2.72
N PHE A 64 -4.78 20.15 2.62
CA PHE A 64 -5.40 20.84 3.73
C PHE A 64 -6.55 21.72 3.25
N GLY A 65 -7.36 22.21 4.16
CA GLY A 65 -8.48 23.08 3.88
C GLY A 65 -9.67 22.77 4.77
N GLU A 66 -10.87 23.19 4.35
CA GLU A 66 -12.09 22.87 5.05
C GLU A 66 -12.39 21.36 5.02
N LEU A 67 -12.95 20.85 6.12
CA LEU A 67 -13.36 19.45 6.21
C LEU A 67 -14.41 19.12 5.16
N PRO A 68 -14.16 18.15 4.25
CA PRO A 68 -15.19 17.65 3.35
C PRO A 68 -16.42 17.12 4.08
N GLU A 69 -17.60 17.22 3.47
CA GLU A 69 -18.86 16.78 4.08
C GLU A 69 -18.82 15.33 4.57
N ALA A 70 -18.18 14.45 3.83
CA ALA A 70 -18.01 13.05 4.21
C ALA A 70 -17.25 12.89 5.54
N LEU A 71 -16.18 13.68 5.74
CA LEU A 71 -15.41 13.66 6.99
C LEU A 71 -16.19 14.35 8.12
N ARG A 72 -16.93 15.43 7.84
CA ARG A 72 -17.80 16.08 8.84
C ARG A 72 -18.84 15.10 9.38
N LYS A 73 -19.49 14.34 8.51
CA LYS A 73 -20.44 13.28 8.91
C LYS A 73 -19.74 12.18 9.72
N GLN A 74 -18.57 11.74 9.29
CA GLN A 74 -17.82 10.67 9.96
C GLN A 74 -17.40 11.06 11.39
N PHE A 75 -16.96 12.31 11.59
CA PHE A 75 -16.52 12.80 12.89
C PHE A 75 -17.60 13.45 13.73
N GLY A 76 -18.82 13.57 13.21
CA GLY A 76 -19.96 14.18 13.91
C GLY A 76 -19.79 15.67 14.18
N VAL A 77 -19.03 16.39 13.31
CA VAL A 77 -18.78 17.83 13.42
C VAL A 77 -19.48 18.60 12.32
N LYS A 78 -19.85 19.85 12.60
CA LYS A 78 -20.53 20.71 11.61
C LYS A 78 -19.54 21.40 10.66
N GLU A 79 -18.40 21.79 11.18
CA GLU A 79 -17.35 22.56 10.48
C GLU A 79 -15.99 22.26 11.08
N GLY A 80 -14.94 22.74 10.44
CA GLY A 80 -13.55 22.58 10.86
C GLY A 80 -12.61 22.50 9.67
N ASN A 81 -11.33 22.47 9.97
CA ASN A 81 -10.28 22.32 8.97
C ASN A 81 -9.54 21.00 9.15
N PHE A 82 -8.83 20.56 8.11
CA PHE A 82 -7.99 19.38 8.19
C PHE A 82 -6.63 19.61 7.54
N PHE A 83 -5.71 18.78 7.93
CA PHE A 83 -4.44 18.55 7.27
C PHE A 83 -4.24 17.04 7.10
N ALA A 84 -3.83 16.62 5.93
CA ALA A 84 -3.45 15.23 5.67
C ALA A 84 -2.22 15.19 4.78
N CYS A 85 -1.27 14.33 5.11
CA CYS A 85 -0.16 14.02 4.21
C CYS A 85 0.16 12.53 4.26
N GLY A 86 0.71 12.01 3.18
CA GLY A 86 1.05 10.59 3.10
C GLY A 86 1.84 10.24 1.84
N LEU A 87 2.49 9.08 1.93
CA LEU A 87 3.10 8.40 0.81
C LEU A 87 2.28 7.13 0.53
N SER A 88 1.96 6.90 -0.73
CA SER A 88 1.32 5.67 -1.21
C SER A 88 2.09 5.12 -2.40
N LEU A 89 2.29 3.81 -2.43
CA LEU A 89 2.94 3.15 -3.56
C LEU A 89 2.27 1.83 -3.93
N VAL A 90 2.33 1.51 -5.21
CA VAL A 90 2.03 0.19 -5.76
C VAL A 90 3.02 -0.10 -6.87
N LEU A 91 3.58 -1.31 -6.88
CA LEU A 91 4.50 -1.77 -7.92
C LEU A 91 3.97 -3.05 -8.56
N HIS A 92 3.81 -3.04 -9.88
CA HIS A 92 3.40 -4.19 -10.69
C HIS A 92 4.58 -4.70 -11.52
N PRO A 93 5.27 -5.76 -11.06
CA PRO A 93 6.41 -6.32 -11.77
C PRO A 93 5.99 -7.05 -13.05
N LYS A 94 6.88 -7.04 -14.05
CA LYS A 94 6.70 -7.75 -15.33
C LYS A 94 6.75 -9.25 -15.15
N ASN A 95 7.76 -9.75 -14.41
CA ASN A 95 7.93 -11.18 -14.18
C ASN A 95 6.85 -11.70 -13.21
N PRO A 96 6.07 -12.75 -13.57
CA PRO A 96 5.01 -13.30 -12.74
C PRO A 96 5.47 -13.88 -11.39
N PHE A 97 6.76 -14.17 -11.24
CA PHE A 97 7.33 -14.67 -9.99
C PHE A 97 7.74 -13.57 -9.01
N VAL A 98 7.76 -12.33 -9.45
CA VAL A 98 7.92 -11.17 -8.57
C VAL A 98 6.55 -10.69 -8.11
N PRO A 99 6.26 -10.61 -6.81
CA PRO A 99 4.95 -10.19 -6.33
C PRO A 99 4.71 -8.69 -6.53
N THR A 100 3.45 -8.31 -6.72
CA THR A 100 3.00 -6.93 -6.51
C THR A 100 3.14 -6.58 -5.04
N VAL A 101 3.50 -5.34 -4.76
CA VAL A 101 3.56 -4.79 -3.40
C VAL A 101 2.79 -3.47 -3.33
N HIS A 102 2.10 -3.28 -2.23
CA HIS A 102 1.45 -2.02 -1.86
C HIS A 102 2.01 -1.55 -0.53
N ALA A 103 2.16 -0.25 -0.37
CA ALA A 103 2.40 0.36 0.93
C ALA A 103 1.80 1.76 1.01
N ASN A 104 1.47 2.18 2.21
CA ASN A 104 0.94 3.51 2.50
C ASN A 104 1.35 3.92 3.91
N TRP A 105 1.76 5.16 4.07
CA TRP A 105 2.03 5.78 5.38
C TRP A 105 1.47 7.19 5.35
N ARG A 106 0.58 7.51 6.30
CA ARG A 106 -0.16 8.78 6.30
C ARG A 106 -0.31 9.35 7.69
N TYR A 107 -0.46 10.67 7.75
CA TYR A 107 -0.73 11.44 8.94
C TYR A 107 -1.91 12.37 8.68
N PHE A 108 -2.75 12.54 9.69
CA PHE A 108 -3.96 13.35 9.64
C PHE A 108 -4.10 14.20 10.91
N GLU A 109 -4.52 15.45 10.73
CA GLU A 109 -4.94 16.36 11.80
C GLU A 109 -6.31 16.95 11.46
N MET A 110 -7.16 17.11 12.46
CA MET A 110 -8.41 17.86 12.37
C MET A 110 -8.36 19.03 13.37
N TYR A 111 -8.82 20.17 12.92
CA TYR A 111 -8.81 21.42 13.71
C TYR A 111 -10.22 21.94 13.91
N ASP A 112 -10.43 22.58 15.07
CA ASP A 112 -11.60 23.44 15.32
C ASP A 112 -11.47 24.80 14.61
N ASN A 113 -12.49 25.65 14.75
CA ASN A 113 -12.47 27.01 14.17
C ASN A 113 -11.46 27.96 14.83
N ALA A 114 -10.98 27.65 16.01
CA ALA A 114 -9.94 28.39 16.70
C ALA A 114 -8.53 27.95 16.29
N GLY A 115 -8.42 26.90 15.46
CA GLY A 115 -7.15 26.35 14.99
C GLY A 115 -6.51 25.35 15.96
N ASN A 116 -7.23 24.90 16.99
CA ASN A 116 -6.74 23.87 17.90
C ASN A 116 -6.91 22.47 17.27
N ILE A 117 -5.94 21.58 17.53
CA ILE A 117 -6.05 20.17 17.09
C ILE A 117 -7.12 19.45 17.93
N VAL A 118 -8.19 19.02 17.27
CA VAL A 118 -9.26 18.22 17.86
C VAL A 118 -8.89 16.73 17.88
N THR A 119 -8.29 16.25 16.81
CA THR A 119 -7.78 14.87 16.71
C THR A 119 -6.63 14.79 15.73
N GLN A 120 -5.69 13.88 16.01
CA GLN A 120 -4.58 13.57 15.11
C GLN A 120 -4.27 12.08 15.17
N TRP A 121 -3.80 11.52 14.06
CA TRP A 121 -3.50 10.10 14.01
C TRP A 121 -2.61 9.73 12.83
N PHE A 122 -1.95 8.59 12.96
CA PHE A 122 -1.24 7.92 11.88
C PHE A 122 -2.03 6.73 11.35
N GLY A 123 -1.87 6.45 10.06
CA GLY A 123 -2.34 5.22 9.43
C GLY A 123 -1.34 4.74 8.40
N GLY A 124 -1.46 3.47 8.02
CA GLY A 124 -0.59 2.93 7.01
C GLY A 124 -0.53 1.41 7.00
N GLY A 125 0.48 0.92 6.33
CA GLY A 125 0.76 -0.50 6.18
C GLY A 125 1.58 -0.81 4.95
N GLN A 126 1.91 -2.08 4.80
CA GLN A 126 2.55 -2.65 3.61
C GLN A 126 2.11 -4.10 3.47
N ASP A 127 1.76 -4.52 2.26
CA ASP A 127 1.27 -5.87 1.98
C ASP A 127 1.77 -6.40 0.64
N LEU A 128 1.87 -7.73 0.56
CA LEU A 128 2.43 -8.44 -0.58
C LEU A 128 1.35 -9.25 -1.31
N THR A 129 1.30 -9.12 -2.64
CA THR A 129 0.35 -9.83 -3.51
C THR A 129 1.10 -10.67 -4.53
N PRO A 130 1.47 -11.92 -4.20
CA PRO A 130 2.12 -12.83 -5.12
C PRO A 130 1.13 -13.42 -6.12
N TYR A 131 1.65 -13.84 -7.27
CA TYR A 131 0.95 -14.62 -8.29
C TYR A 131 1.32 -16.12 -8.22
N TYR A 132 2.49 -16.40 -7.68
CA TYR A 132 2.99 -17.74 -7.34
C TYR A 132 3.53 -17.71 -5.91
N LEU A 133 3.24 -18.75 -5.15
CA LEU A 133 3.60 -18.81 -3.73
C LEU A 133 5.02 -19.36 -3.56
N PHE A 134 5.91 -18.52 -3.09
CA PHE A 134 7.19 -18.91 -2.51
C PHE A 134 7.12 -18.66 -0.99
N GLU A 135 7.07 -19.73 -0.21
CA GLU A 135 6.88 -19.61 1.25
C GLU A 135 8.01 -18.86 1.93
N GLU A 136 9.23 -19.02 1.44
CA GLU A 136 10.39 -18.30 1.96
C GLU A 136 10.31 -16.78 1.72
N ASP A 137 9.69 -16.34 0.62
CA ASP A 137 9.49 -14.91 0.33
C ASP A 137 8.41 -14.33 1.25
N ALA A 138 7.31 -15.08 1.46
CA ALA A 138 6.27 -14.71 2.40
C ALA A 138 6.80 -14.63 3.83
N THR A 139 7.56 -15.64 4.27
CA THR A 139 8.21 -15.67 5.58
C THR A 139 9.18 -14.50 5.75
N HIS A 140 10.03 -14.23 4.75
CA HIS A 140 10.96 -13.09 4.77
C HIS A 140 10.22 -11.76 4.94
N PHE A 141 9.19 -11.52 4.10
CA PHE A 141 8.42 -10.28 4.15
C PHE A 141 7.79 -10.06 5.53
N HIS A 142 7.13 -11.09 6.05
CA HIS A 142 6.48 -11.03 7.36
C HIS A 142 7.49 -10.95 8.52
N GLN A 143 8.65 -11.60 8.42
CA GLN A 143 9.71 -11.49 9.44
C GLN A 143 10.28 -10.07 9.52
N VAL A 144 10.48 -9.38 8.39
CA VAL A 144 10.89 -7.97 8.39
C VAL A 144 9.81 -7.08 8.99
N CYS A 145 8.55 -7.30 8.64
CA CYS A 145 7.40 -6.58 9.24
C CYS A 145 7.34 -6.80 10.75
N LYS A 146 7.47 -8.05 11.20
CA LYS A 146 7.47 -8.40 12.62
C LYS A 146 8.62 -7.75 13.36
N SER A 147 9.84 -7.86 12.82
CA SER A 147 11.03 -7.27 13.45
C SER A 147 10.94 -5.73 13.59
N ALA A 148 10.27 -5.05 12.66
CA ALA A 148 10.02 -3.62 12.77
C ALA A 148 8.96 -3.30 13.85
N CYS A 149 7.90 -4.11 13.95
CA CYS A 149 6.87 -3.97 14.99
C CYS A 149 7.43 -4.23 16.40
N ASP A 150 8.20 -5.30 16.56
CA ASP A 150 8.72 -5.76 17.86
C ASP A 150 9.65 -4.72 18.54
N LYS A 151 10.24 -3.80 17.78
CA LYS A 151 11.01 -2.66 18.34
C LYS A 151 10.16 -1.69 19.13
N HIS A 152 8.85 -1.69 18.90
CA HIS A 152 7.91 -0.75 19.50
C HIS A 152 6.96 -1.45 20.48
N HIS A 153 6.37 -2.61 20.08
CA HIS A 153 5.55 -3.42 20.95
C HIS A 153 5.34 -4.82 20.35
N PRO A 154 5.44 -5.91 21.13
CA PRO A 154 5.30 -7.28 20.63
C PRO A 154 3.91 -7.60 20.06
N GLU A 155 2.85 -6.96 20.55
CA GLU A 155 1.48 -7.16 20.06
C GLU A 155 1.18 -6.40 18.74
N PHE A 156 2.06 -5.53 18.28
CA PHE A 156 1.78 -4.74 17.06
C PHE A 156 1.73 -5.63 15.82
N TYR A 157 2.67 -6.56 15.67
CA TYR A 157 2.66 -7.44 14.50
C TYR A 157 1.41 -8.32 14.45
N PRO A 158 1.05 -9.13 15.46
CA PRO A 158 -0.14 -9.97 15.39
C PRO A 158 -1.42 -9.15 15.19
N LYS A 159 -1.54 -8.00 15.84
CA LYS A 159 -2.69 -7.10 15.70
C LYS A 159 -2.81 -6.55 14.28
N PHE A 160 -1.74 -5.96 13.75
CA PHE A 160 -1.79 -5.29 12.46
C PHE A 160 -1.76 -6.25 11.27
N LYS A 161 -1.19 -7.46 11.45
CA LYS A 161 -1.31 -8.56 10.49
C LYS A 161 -2.77 -9.01 10.37
N LYS A 162 -3.44 -9.23 11.50
CA LYS A 162 -4.86 -9.59 11.51
C LYS A 162 -5.72 -8.51 10.85
N THR A 163 -5.51 -7.25 11.20
CA THR A 163 -6.21 -6.12 10.56
C THR A 163 -5.96 -6.06 9.05
N CYS A 164 -4.74 -6.38 8.61
CA CYS A 164 -4.38 -6.45 7.18
C CYS A 164 -5.17 -7.55 6.46
N ASP A 165 -5.22 -8.76 7.02
CA ASP A 165 -5.97 -9.88 6.43
C ASP A 165 -7.47 -9.58 6.31
N GLU A 166 -8.05 -8.96 7.34
CA GLU A 166 -9.46 -8.56 7.36
C GLU A 166 -9.75 -7.43 6.36
N TYR A 167 -8.87 -6.44 6.26
CA TYR A 167 -9.06 -5.29 5.37
C TYR A 167 -8.96 -5.68 3.91
N PHE A 168 -7.93 -6.46 3.53
CA PHE A 168 -7.68 -6.84 2.13
C PHE A 168 -8.43 -8.12 1.70
N TRP A 169 -9.54 -8.43 2.37
CA TRP A 169 -10.42 -9.52 1.99
C TRP A 169 -11.36 -9.12 0.85
N ASN A 170 -11.32 -9.87 -0.25
CA ASN A 170 -12.16 -9.68 -1.41
C ASN A 170 -13.47 -10.45 -1.24
N THR A 171 -14.47 -9.83 -0.62
CA THR A 171 -15.69 -10.49 -0.13
C THR A 171 -16.47 -11.24 -1.19
N HIS A 172 -16.62 -10.66 -2.39
CA HIS A 172 -17.36 -11.29 -3.50
C HIS A 172 -16.59 -12.43 -4.16
N ARG A 173 -15.31 -12.63 -3.85
CA ARG A 173 -14.48 -13.76 -4.27
C ARG A 173 -14.23 -14.77 -3.17
N ASN A 174 -14.49 -14.40 -1.92
CA ASN A 174 -14.17 -15.17 -0.73
C ASN A 174 -12.68 -15.55 -0.64
N GLU A 175 -11.80 -14.60 -0.96
CA GLU A 175 -10.36 -14.76 -0.91
C GLU A 175 -9.66 -13.46 -0.49
N ALA A 176 -8.48 -13.56 0.09
CA ALA A 176 -7.62 -12.41 0.35
C ALA A 176 -7.01 -11.89 -0.96
N ARG A 177 -6.75 -10.58 -1.03
CA ARG A 177 -6.06 -9.93 -2.16
C ARG A 177 -4.63 -10.47 -2.33
N GLY A 178 -3.94 -10.72 -1.22
CA GLY A 178 -2.57 -11.21 -1.17
C GLY A 178 -2.29 -11.99 0.12
N ILE A 179 -1.03 -12.19 0.43
CA ILE A 179 -0.59 -12.94 1.62
C ILE A 179 -0.53 -12.08 2.89
N GLY A 180 -1.04 -10.85 2.83
CA GLY A 180 -1.06 -9.92 3.95
C GLY A 180 0.26 -9.17 4.15
N GLY A 181 0.42 -8.70 5.34
CA GLY A 181 1.51 -7.83 5.79
C GLY A 181 1.04 -7.07 7.04
N LEU A 182 1.08 -5.75 7.00
CA LEU A 182 0.62 -4.87 8.08
C LEU A 182 -0.42 -3.89 7.55
N PHE A 183 -1.47 -3.69 8.33
CA PHE A 183 -2.40 -2.57 8.12
C PHE A 183 -2.84 -2.01 9.47
N PHE A 184 -2.71 -0.71 9.63
CA PHE A 184 -3.12 0.03 10.82
C PHE A 184 -3.74 1.37 10.45
N ASP A 185 -4.72 1.78 11.22
CA ASP A 185 -5.42 3.05 11.03
C ASP A 185 -5.77 3.67 12.39
N TYR A 186 -5.99 4.98 12.41
CA TYR A 186 -6.36 5.71 13.63
C TYR A 186 -5.41 5.47 14.80
N LEU A 187 -4.09 5.38 14.54
CA LEU A 187 -3.09 5.31 15.61
C LEU A 187 -2.98 6.68 16.29
N LYS A 188 -3.87 6.91 17.25
CA LYS A 188 -3.92 8.10 18.09
C LYS A 188 -2.96 7.97 19.26
N GLU A 189 -2.73 9.11 19.94
CA GLU A 189 -2.16 9.13 21.27
C GLU A 189 -3.03 8.36 22.25
N THR A 190 -2.41 7.67 23.20
CA THR A 190 -3.05 6.93 24.29
C THR A 190 -2.23 7.18 25.57
N GLU A 191 -2.68 6.66 26.71
CA GLU A 191 -1.90 6.70 27.96
C GLU A 191 -0.54 6.01 27.83
N GLU A 192 -0.46 4.95 27.01
CA GLU A 192 0.76 4.16 26.81
C GLU A 192 1.67 4.72 25.71
N PHE A 193 1.11 5.33 24.66
CA PHE A 193 1.86 5.77 23.47
C PHE A 193 1.54 7.22 23.13
N SER A 194 2.55 8.08 23.17
CA SER A 194 2.44 9.44 22.67
C SER A 194 2.33 9.49 21.14
N ILE A 195 1.94 10.64 20.60
CA ILE A 195 1.94 10.84 19.14
C ILE A 195 3.37 10.73 18.54
N LYS A 196 4.39 10.99 19.33
CA LYS A 196 5.79 10.80 18.95
C LYS A 196 6.16 9.32 18.84
N ASP A 197 5.64 8.47 19.72
CA ASP A 197 5.84 7.02 19.64
C ASP A 197 5.16 6.46 18.40
N ARG A 198 3.96 6.95 18.06
CA ARG A 198 3.27 6.60 16.81
C ARG A 198 4.06 7.02 15.58
N TYR A 199 4.63 8.22 15.58
CA TYR A 199 5.54 8.68 14.53
C TYR A 199 6.75 7.75 14.39
N ASN A 200 7.43 7.43 15.49
CA ASN A 200 8.60 6.55 15.48
C ASN A 200 8.25 5.16 14.92
N PHE A 201 7.12 4.60 15.32
CA PHE A 201 6.63 3.33 14.79
C PHE A 201 6.37 3.40 13.28
N VAL A 202 5.61 4.38 12.81
CA VAL A 202 5.25 4.49 11.39
C VAL A 202 6.48 4.71 10.51
N THR A 203 7.45 5.50 10.98
CA THR A 203 8.71 5.72 10.26
C THR A 203 9.61 4.47 10.26
N GLU A 204 9.62 3.67 11.34
CA GLU A 204 10.30 2.38 11.34
C GLU A 204 9.70 1.41 10.30
N ILE A 205 8.37 1.34 10.21
CA ILE A 205 7.71 0.52 9.19
C ILE A 205 8.07 1.01 7.78
N GLY A 206 8.02 2.32 7.51
CA GLY A 206 8.43 2.88 6.23
C GLY A 206 9.89 2.56 5.86
N ASN A 207 10.81 2.69 6.82
CA ASN A 207 12.22 2.37 6.64
C ASN A 207 12.48 0.86 6.43
N SER A 208 11.55 0.00 6.84
CA SER A 208 11.64 -1.44 6.63
C SER A 208 11.24 -1.89 5.22
N PHE A 209 10.54 -1.05 4.45
CA PHE A 209 9.94 -1.40 3.16
C PHE A 209 10.96 -1.99 2.16
N LEU A 210 12.04 -1.29 1.89
CA LEU A 210 13.05 -1.79 0.95
C LEU A 210 13.71 -3.09 1.43
N LYS A 211 13.85 -3.28 2.75
CA LYS A 211 14.40 -4.51 3.34
C LYS A 211 13.45 -5.68 3.18
N SER A 212 12.13 -5.45 3.21
CA SER A 212 11.14 -6.50 3.03
C SER A 212 10.95 -6.91 1.57
N TYR A 213 11.03 -5.96 0.62
CA TYR A 213 10.65 -6.20 -0.77
C TYR A 213 11.86 -6.45 -1.71
N MET A 214 12.93 -5.68 -1.60
CA MET A 214 14.05 -5.75 -2.56
C MET A 214 14.76 -7.10 -2.64
N PRO A 215 14.96 -7.87 -1.53
CA PRO A 215 15.54 -9.21 -1.61
C PRO A 215 14.68 -10.17 -2.44
N ILE A 216 13.35 -10.07 -2.33
CA ILE A 216 12.39 -10.87 -3.11
C ILE A 216 12.53 -10.53 -4.61
N VAL A 217 12.52 -9.24 -4.96
CA VAL A 217 12.72 -8.79 -6.34
C VAL A 217 14.03 -9.34 -6.92
N LYS A 218 15.14 -9.18 -6.20
CA LYS A 218 16.46 -9.67 -6.64
C LYS A 218 16.48 -11.18 -6.90
N LYS A 219 15.79 -11.94 -6.04
CA LYS A 219 15.74 -13.41 -6.13
C LYS A 219 14.88 -13.90 -7.29
N ARG A 220 13.81 -13.16 -7.66
CA ARG A 220 12.79 -13.65 -8.59
C ARG A 220 12.81 -13.00 -9.98
N LYS A 221 13.44 -11.84 -10.15
CA LYS A 221 13.38 -11.06 -11.39
C LYS A 221 13.96 -11.74 -12.62
N GLU A 222 14.90 -12.68 -12.43
CA GLU A 222 15.58 -13.41 -13.51
C GLU A 222 15.03 -14.84 -13.73
N LEU A 223 13.96 -15.23 -13.00
CA LEU A 223 13.36 -16.54 -13.22
C LEU A 223 12.68 -16.58 -14.60
N ASP A 224 12.94 -17.66 -15.34
CA ASP A 224 12.28 -17.90 -16.62
C ASP A 224 10.80 -18.17 -16.43
N TYR A 225 9.98 -17.62 -17.30
CA TYR A 225 8.54 -17.83 -17.30
C TYR A 225 7.98 -17.96 -18.71
N GLU A 226 6.87 -18.69 -18.81
CA GLU A 226 6.14 -18.93 -20.05
C GLU A 226 4.85 -18.08 -20.10
N GLN A 227 4.17 -18.08 -21.25
CA GLN A 227 2.93 -17.35 -21.45
C GLN A 227 1.83 -17.75 -20.44
N GLN A 228 1.76 -19.03 -20.06
CA GLN A 228 0.79 -19.49 -19.04
C GLN A 228 0.96 -18.80 -17.69
N HIS A 229 2.22 -18.51 -17.26
CA HIS A 229 2.49 -17.79 -16.03
C HIS A 229 2.03 -16.34 -16.12
N ARG A 230 2.23 -15.74 -17.30
CA ARG A 230 1.76 -14.38 -17.59
C ARG A 230 0.24 -14.29 -17.59
N ASP A 231 -0.44 -15.24 -18.25
CA ASP A 231 -1.89 -15.32 -18.28
C ASP A 231 -2.49 -15.43 -16.87
N TRP A 232 -1.88 -16.23 -16.02
CA TRP A 232 -2.28 -16.33 -14.62
C TRP A 232 -2.06 -15.03 -13.86
N GLN A 233 -0.91 -14.40 -14.01
CA GLN A 233 -0.65 -13.09 -13.41
C GLN A 233 -1.73 -12.07 -13.79
N GLU A 234 -2.14 -12.01 -15.05
CA GLU A 234 -3.15 -11.07 -15.53
C GLU A 234 -4.55 -11.39 -14.96
N VAL A 235 -4.90 -12.66 -14.78
CA VAL A 235 -6.13 -13.07 -14.08
C VAL A 235 -6.08 -12.63 -12.61
N ARG A 236 -4.96 -12.82 -11.92
CA ARG A 236 -4.80 -12.39 -10.52
C ARG A 236 -4.80 -10.86 -10.38
N ARG A 237 -4.22 -10.15 -11.33
CA ARG A 237 -4.32 -8.68 -11.41
C ARG A 237 -5.77 -8.21 -11.56
N GLY A 238 -6.64 -8.97 -12.23
CA GLY A 238 -8.08 -8.70 -12.25
C GLY A 238 -8.67 -8.71 -10.84
N ARG A 239 -8.29 -9.66 -9.97
CA ARG A 239 -8.72 -9.71 -8.56
C ARG A 239 -8.21 -8.52 -7.75
N TYR A 240 -6.98 -8.10 -8.01
CA TYR A 240 -6.40 -6.88 -7.42
C TYR A 240 -7.21 -5.63 -7.80
N VAL A 241 -7.57 -5.47 -9.07
CA VAL A 241 -8.40 -4.36 -9.56
C VAL A 241 -9.80 -4.39 -8.94
N GLU A 242 -10.42 -5.56 -8.86
CA GLU A 242 -11.72 -5.71 -8.20
C GLU A 242 -11.69 -5.18 -6.76
N PHE A 243 -10.69 -5.57 -5.98
CA PHE A 243 -10.55 -5.06 -4.63
C PHE A 243 -10.41 -3.53 -4.61
N ASN A 244 -9.48 -3.00 -5.38
CA ASN A 244 -9.17 -1.56 -5.37
C ASN A 244 -10.37 -0.69 -5.78
N LEU A 245 -11.15 -1.12 -6.79
CA LEU A 245 -12.29 -0.32 -7.29
C LEU A 245 -13.58 -0.54 -6.49
N VAL A 246 -13.75 -1.70 -5.84
CA VAL A 246 -15.01 -2.05 -5.15
C VAL A 246 -14.91 -1.92 -3.63
N HIS A 247 -13.75 -2.24 -3.04
CA HIS A 247 -13.61 -2.37 -1.60
C HIS A 247 -12.62 -1.40 -0.96
N ASP A 248 -11.61 -0.91 -1.71
CA ASP A 248 -10.59 -0.04 -1.11
C ASP A 248 -11.16 1.31 -0.72
N ARG A 249 -11.20 1.57 0.60
CA ARG A 249 -11.74 2.82 1.17
C ARG A 249 -11.00 4.05 0.67
N GLY A 250 -9.68 3.95 0.47
CA GLY A 250 -8.85 5.05 -0.01
C GLY A 250 -9.20 5.44 -1.45
N THR A 251 -9.28 4.45 -2.34
CA THR A 251 -9.69 4.63 -3.75
C THR A 251 -11.10 5.21 -3.83
N LEU A 252 -12.06 4.60 -3.13
CA LEU A 252 -13.47 5.05 -3.13
C LEU A 252 -13.61 6.48 -2.59
N PHE A 253 -12.91 6.81 -1.49
CA PHE A 253 -12.90 8.15 -0.94
C PHE A 253 -12.30 9.15 -1.92
N GLY A 254 -11.13 8.85 -2.49
CA GLY A 254 -10.47 9.72 -3.45
C GLY A 254 -11.32 10.03 -4.68
N LEU A 255 -11.97 9.01 -5.26
CA LEU A 255 -12.87 9.19 -6.43
C LEU A 255 -14.13 10.00 -6.07
N LYS A 256 -14.70 9.80 -4.86
CA LYS A 256 -15.90 10.52 -4.40
C LYS A 256 -15.63 11.98 -4.00
N THR A 257 -14.41 12.33 -3.67
CA THR A 257 -14.03 13.67 -3.20
C THR A 257 -13.25 14.47 -4.24
N ASN A 258 -13.39 14.15 -5.52
CA ASN A 258 -12.67 14.79 -6.64
C ASN A 258 -11.15 14.78 -6.44
N GLY A 259 -10.61 13.71 -5.84
CA GLY A 259 -9.17 13.48 -5.79
C GLY A 259 -8.57 13.37 -7.19
N ARG A 260 -7.26 13.59 -7.31
CA ARG A 260 -6.57 13.51 -8.60
C ARG A 260 -6.65 12.09 -9.16
N ILE A 261 -7.47 11.87 -10.18
CA ILE A 261 -7.79 10.56 -10.77
C ILE A 261 -6.51 9.82 -11.20
N GLU A 262 -5.59 10.49 -11.89
CA GLU A 262 -4.34 9.90 -12.35
C GLU A 262 -3.48 9.36 -11.19
N SER A 263 -3.41 10.10 -10.08
CA SER A 263 -2.66 9.67 -8.88
C SER A 263 -3.35 8.53 -8.11
N ILE A 264 -4.65 8.33 -8.31
CA ILE A 264 -5.42 7.23 -7.73
C ILE A 264 -5.30 5.99 -8.61
N LEU A 265 -5.61 6.11 -9.91
CA LEU A 265 -5.69 4.98 -10.84
C LEU A 265 -4.32 4.48 -11.33
N MET A 266 -3.23 5.22 -11.07
CA MET A 266 -1.88 4.72 -11.30
C MET A 266 -1.59 3.43 -10.51
N SER A 267 -2.32 3.19 -9.40
CA SER A 267 -2.21 1.98 -8.58
C SER A 267 -2.68 0.70 -9.28
N LEU A 268 -3.38 0.83 -10.40
CA LEU A 268 -3.88 -0.31 -11.15
C LEU A 268 -2.81 -0.86 -12.12
N PRO A 269 -2.76 -2.19 -12.31
CA PRO A 269 -1.85 -2.81 -13.28
C PRO A 269 -2.20 -2.40 -14.73
N PRO A 270 -1.23 -2.42 -15.66
CA PRO A 270 -1.47 -1.99 -17.03
C PRO A 270 -2.33 -2.98 -17.84
N ILE A 271 -2.25 -4.28 -17.52
CA ILE A 271 -2.96 -5.35 -18.21
C ILE A 271 -3.58 -6.28 -17.18
N VAL A 272 -4.84 -6.65 -17.41
CA VAL A 272 -5.64 -7.57 -16.60
C VAL A 272 -6.48 -8.47 -17.47
N GLN A 273 -6.90 -9.63 -16.93
CA GLN A 273 -7.84 -10.51 -17.60
C GLN A 273 -8.97 -10.93 -16.65
N TRP A 274 -10.20 -10.99 -17.16
CA TRP A 274 -11.33 -11.62 -16.52
C TRP A 274 -11.78 -12.82 -17.36
N LYS A 275 -11.35 -14.02 -16.97
CA LYS A 275 -11.79 -15.28 -17.60
C LYS A 275 -13.05 -15.79 -16.90
N TYR A 276 -14.10 -16.09 -17.66
CA TYR A 276 -15.35 -16.62 -17.11
C TYR A 276 -15.14 -17.96 -16.41
N ASN A 277 -15.57 -18.07 -15.15
CA ASN A 277 -15.48 -19.28 -14.32
C ASN A 277 -14.09 -19.95 -14.31
N HIS A 278 -13.04 -19.13 -14.35
CA HIS A 278 -11.65 -19.62 -14.36
C HIS A 278 -11.31 -20.31 -13.04
N LYS A 279 -10.87 -21.57 -13.14
CA LYS A 279 -10.32 -22.34 -12.03
C LYS A 279 -8.94 -22.87 -12.45
N PRO A 280 -7.91 -22.75 -11.62
CA PRO A 280 -6.63 -23.36 -11.90
C PRO A 280 -6.74 -24.88 -11.87
N LYS A 281 -5.80 -25.56 -12.55
CA LYS A 281 -5.71 -27.01 -12.52
C LYS A 281 -5.45 -27.50 -11.09
N GLU A 282 -6.13 -28.56 -10.67
CA GLU A 282 -5.90 -29.18 -9.37
C GLU A 282 -4.42 -29.55 -9.17
N ASN A 283 -3.91 -29.30 -7.97
CA ASN A 283 -2.52 -29.54 -7.58
C ASN A 283 -1.46 -28.71 -8.35
N SER A 284 -1.88 -27.70 -9.11
CA SER A 284 -0.94 -26.73 -9.70
C SER A 284 -0.45 -25.71 -8.69
N GLU A 285 0.61 -24.98 -9.03
CA GLU A 285 1.14 -23.89 -8.20
C GLU A 285 0.12 -22.75 -8.05
N GLU A 286 -0.71 -22.52 -9.06
CA GLU A 286 -1.81 -21.57 -9.03
C GLU A 286 -2.88 -21.98 -8.00
N ALA A 287 -3.24 -23.27 -7.97
CA ALA A 287 -4.18 -23.82 -6.99
C ALA A 287 -3.61 -23.78 -5.56
N ARG A 288 -2.30 -23.97 -5.42
CA ARG A 288 -1.58 -23.84 -4.15
C ARG A 288 -1.66 -22.43 -3.59
N LEU A 289 -1.47 -21.41 -4.44
CA LEU A 289 -1.68 -20.01 -4.04
C LEU A 289 -3.11 -19.77 -3.57
N LEU A 290 -4.13 -20.20 -4.34
CA LEU A 290 -5.53 -19.95 -3.99
C LEU A 290 -5.90 -20.52 -2.62
N LYS A 291 -5.44 -21.72 -2.26
CA LYS A 291 -5.68 -22.29 -0.92
C LYS A 291 -5.21 -21.37 0.21
N VAL A 292 -4.08 -20.69 0.03
CA VAL A 292 -3.56 -19.75 1.00
C VAL A 292 -4.32 -18.44 1.02
N LEU A 293 -4.82 -17.98 -0.12
CA LEU A 293 -5.64 -16.76 -0.21
C LEU A 293 -7.05 -16.97 0.35
N GLU A 294 -7.62 -18.17 0.20
CA GLU A 294 -8.90 -18.54 0.81
C GLU A 294 -8.80 -18.75 2.33
N GLN A 295 -7.63 -19.11 2.82
CA GLN A 295 -7.36 -19.35 4.24
C GLN A 295 -6.04 -18.71 4.66
N PRO A 296 -6.03 -17.38 4.94
CA PRO A 296 -4.82 -16.69 5.37
C PRO A 296 -4.15 -17.36 6.57
N LYS A 297 -2.85 -17.60 6.47
CA LYS A 297 -2.09 -18.31 7.51
C LYS A 297 -1.09 -17.40 8.23
N LYS A 298 -0.58 -17.89 9.35
CA LYS A 298 0.57 -17.29 10.02
C LYS A 298 1.85 -17.66 9.24
N TRP A 299 2.71 -16.68 9.02
CA TRP A 299 3.99 -16.84 8.31
C TRP A 299 5.18 -16.88 9.26
N VAL A 300 5.04 -16.23 10.45
CA VAL A 300 6.05 -16.11 11.51
C VAL A 300 5.37 -16.05 12.88
#